data_0eafb52ecec6da966462faabec1a2a88
#
_entry.id   0eafb52ecec6da966462faabec1a2a88
#
_cell.length_a   1.000
_cell.length_b   1.000
_cell.length_c   1.000
_cell.angle_alpha   90.00
_cell.angle_beta   90.00
_cell.angle_gamma   90.00
#
_symmetry.space_group_name_H-M   'P 1'
#
loop_
_entity.id
_entity.type
_entity.pdbx_description
1 polymer ?
#
loop_
_entity_poly.entity_id
_entity_poly.type
_entity_poly.pdbx_seq_one_letter_code
_entity_poly.pdbx_strand_id
1 'polypeptide(L)'
;ILAMPEAQAFQDKELTKPGVKVEFFENVELKGEPKRTYSEERVYIDGNAKEAHDDLNRENVSSRHTFVIKPEQDFRYRIHLSGNDGCRMFINGEKMIDEWYSTSWQYKYIDMDFKAGTSYEFVVEQFNLSGSIGLELKFETPLDSNPDAIKRYQEADCIVACLGHNNLSEKENHDRTFELPEGQMDFLRDILKYNKNVVVVLNGGGAIEMASWMNDVKAV
;
A
#
# COMPACT_ATOMS: atom_id res chain seq x y z
N ILE A 1 -2.28 -9.70 7.02
CA ILE A 1 -1.21 -9.86 8.02
C ILE A 1 -0.02 -9.12 7.46
N LEU A 2 0.27 -7.96 8.04
CA LEU A 2 1.49 -7.22 7.79
C LEU A 2 2.59 -7.77 8.67
N ALA A 3 3.10 -8.92 8.31
CA ALA A 3 4.41 -9.28 8.75
C ALA A 3 5.39 -8.68 7.74
N MET A 4 6.23 -7.77 8.16
CA MET A 4 7.58 -7.74 7.64
C MET A 4 8.27 -8.93 8.29
N PRO A 5 8.47 -10.04 7.59
CA PRO A 5 8.98 -11.26 8.23
C PRO A 5 10.42 -11.06 8.74
N GLU A 6 11.13 -10.04 8.24
CA GLU A 6 12.55 -9.81 8.49
C GLU A 6 12.86 -8.61 9.41
N ALA A 7 11.82 -7.85 9.84
CA ALA A 7 12.04 -6.75 10.78
C ALA A 7 10.79 -6.40 11.59
N GLN A 8 10.95 -6.25 12.88
CA GLN A 8 9.91 -5.77 13.78
C GLN A 8 9.83 -4.25 13.73
N ALA A 9 8.62 -3.69 13.78
CA ALA A 9 8.40 -2.26 13.96
C ALA A 9 8.52 -1.88 15.44
N PHE A 10 9.11 -0.72 15.70
CA PHE A 10 9.25 -0.11 17.02
C PHE A 10 8.80 1.34 17.00
N GLN A 11 8.23 1.83 18.12
CA GLN A 11 7.74 3.20 18.24
C GLN A 11 8.84 4.22 18.49
N ASP A 12 10.03 3.77 18.87
CA ASP A 12 11.17 4.62 19.26
C ASP A 12 12.46 4.15 18.56
N LYS A 13 13.43 5.08 18.48
CA LYS A 13 14.75 4.83 17.86
C LYS A 13 15.66 3.91 18.69
N GLU A 14 15.36 3.77 19.97
CA GLU A 14 16.04 2.88 20.90
C GLU A 14 15.57 1.43 20.74
N LEU A 15 14.52 1.18 19.94
CA LEU A 15 13.93 -0.13 19.66
C LEU A 15 13.43 -0.84 20.93
N THR A 16 12.85 -0.07 21.85
CA THR A 16 12.41 -0.57 23.16
C THR A 16 10.92 -0.85 23.23
N LYS A 17 10.12 -0.14 22.41
CA LYS A 17 8.66 -0.26 22.40
C LYS A 17 8.19 -0.80 21.05
N PRO A 18 7.79 -2.07 20.97
CA PRO A 18 7.29 -2.64 19.72
C PRO A 18 5.98 -1.98 19.27
N GLY A 19 5.75 -2.01 17.95
CA GLY A 19 4.55 -1.51 17.29
C GLY A 19 4.70 -0.14 16.68
N VAL A 20 3.58 0.47 16.32
CA VAL A 20 3.44 1.76 15.66
C VAL A 20 2.82 2.76 16.64
N LYS A 21 3.44 3.92 16.83
CA LYS A 21 2.85 5.05 17.56
C LYS A 21 1.85 5.74 16.64
N VAL A 22 0.62 5.91 17.10
CA VAL A 22 -0.43 6.64 16.39
C VAL A 22 -0.81 7.90 17.15
N GLU A 23 -0.84 9.02 16.46
CA GLU A 23 -1.32 10.32 16.92
C GLU A 23 -2.53 10.71 16.06
N PHE A 24 -3.68 10.89 16.70
CA PHE A 24 -4.94 11.23 16.05
C PHE A 24 -5.36 12.66 16.37
N PHE A 25 -5.74 13.43 15.34
CA PHE A 25 -6.07 14.85 15.44
C PHE A 25 -7.50 15.12 14.96
N GLU A 26 -8.23 16.01 15.63
CA GLU A 26 -9.56 16.50 15.22
C GLU A 26 -9.46 17.70 14.26
N ASN A 27 -8.57 17.61 13.28
CA ASN A 27 -8.40 18.53 12.15
C ASN A 27 -7.65 17.81 11.02
N VAL A 28 -7.74 18.32 9.80
CA VAL A 28 -7.08 17.71 8.62
C VAL A 28 -5.62 18.13 8.43
N GLU A 29 -5.10 18.99 9.29
CA GLU A 29 -3.80 19.64 9.10
C GLU A 29 -2.69 19.09 10.00
N LEU A 30 -2.99 18.08 10.86
CA LEU A 30 -2.06 17.51 11.85
C LEU A 30 -1.54 18.57 12.85
N LYS A 31 -2.37 19.58 13.18
CA LYS A 31 -1.99 20.72 14.02
C LYS A 31 -2.46 20.58 15.47
N GLY A 32 -1.67 21.19 16.36
CA GLY A 32 -1.96 21.21 17.81
C GLY A 32 -1.60 19.88 18.49
N GLU A 33 -2.14 19.71 19.69
CA GLU A 33 -1.98 18.47 20.43
C GLU A 33 -2.89 17.39 19.86
N PRO A 34 -2.41 16.15 19.72
CA PRO A 34 -3.26 15.04 19.29
C PRO A 34 -4.39 14.82 20.32
N LYS A 35 -5.59 14.60 19.83
CA LYS A 35 -6.74 14.20 20.64
C LYS A 35 -6.47 12.91 21.40
N ARG A 36 -5.76 12.00 20.76
CA ARG A 36 -5.38 10.71 21.31
C ARG A 36 -4.03 10.25 20.77
N THR A 37 -3.24 9.65 21.63
CA THR A 37 -2.00 8.93 21.26
C THR A 37 -2.11 7.51 21.77
N TYR A 38 -1.86 6.52 20.89
CA TYR A 38 -1.97 5.10 21.21
C TYR A 38 -0.99 4.27 20.37
N SER A 39 -0.97 2.97 20.59
CA SER A 39 -0.10 2.04 19.88
C SER A 39 -0.91 1.03 19.11
N GLU A 40 -0.44 0.68 17.91
CA GLU A 40 -0.99 -0.38 17.08
C GLU A 40 0.12 -1.33 16.60
N GLU A 41 -0.27 -2.51 16.13
CA GLU A 41 0.69 -3.47 15.58
C GLU A 41 1.11 -3.12 14.16
N ARG A 42 0.30 -2.30 13.45
CA ARG A 42 0.50 -1.94 12.04
C ARG A 42 -0.14 -0.60 11.71
N VAL A 43 0.25 -0.02 10.58
CA VAL A 43 -0.44 1.12 10.00
C VAL A 43 -1.69 0.62 9.27
N TYR A 44 -2.83 0.75 9.94
CA TYR A 44 -4.10 0.29 9.40
C TYR A 44 -5.28 1.03 10.05
N ILE A 45 -6.15 1.59 9.23
CA ILE A 45 -7.43 2.14 9.66
C ILE A 45 -8.51 1.51 8.79
N ASP A 46 -9.45 0.79 9.41
CA ASP A 46 -10.66 0.30 8.75
C ASP A 46 -11.85 1.16 9.21
N GLY A 47 -12.32 2.02 8.33
CA GLY A 47 -13.44 2.90 8.61
C GLY A 47 -14.76 2.18 8.88
N ASN A 48 -14.85 0.89 8.60
CA ASN A 48 -16.01 0.05 8.88
C ASN A 48 -15.87 -0.73 10.20
N ALA A 49 -14.66 -0.82 10.76
CA ALA A 49 -14.43 -1.48 12.04
C ALA A 49 -14.98 -0.63 13.18
N LYS A 50 -16.02 -1.11 13.84
CA LYS A 50 -16.67 -0.42 14.97
C LYS A 50 -15.86 -0.45 16.26
N GLU A 51 -14.85 -1.30 16.37
CA GLU A 51 -14.35 -1.73 17.68
C GLU A 51 -13.16 -0.93 18.23
N ALA A 52 -12.36 -0.27 17.42
CA ALA A 52 -11.13 0.37 17.93
C ALA A 52 -11.25 1.89 18.18
N HIS A 53 -12.21 2.57 17.55
CA HIS A 53 -12.24 4.04 17.48
C HIS A 53 -13.66 4.64 17.53
N ASP A 54 -14.59 3.99 18.21
CA ASP A 54 -16.00 4.43 18.28
C ASP A 54 -16.17 5.81 18.95
N ASP A 55 -15.19 6.27 19.70
CA ASP A 55 -15.15 7.57 20.37
C ASP A 55 -14.45 8.67 19.56
N LEU A 56 -13.86 8.32 18.40
CA LEU A 56 -13.17 9.29 17.55
C LEU A 56 -14.06 9.73 16.38
N ASN A 57 -14.05 11.01 16.11
CA ASN A 57 -14.68 11.55 14.91
C ASN A 57 -13.99 10.93 13.68
N ARG A 58 -14.75 10.73 12.60
CA ARG A 58 -14.24 10.17 11.33
C ARG A 58 -14.14 11.20 10.22
N GLU A 59 -14.71 12.37 10.42
CA GLU A 59 -14.69 13.47 9.47
C GLU A 59 -13.93 14.66 10.03
N ASN A 60 -13.26 15.41 9.17
CA ASN A 60 -12.40 16.53 9.56
C ASN A 60 -11.26 16.12 10.49
N VAL A 61 -10.61 15.01 10.20
CA VAL A 61 -9.60 14.38 11.06
C VAL A 61 -8.33 14.08 10.30
N SER A 62 -7.26 13.85 11.04
CA SER A 62 -6.01 13.33 10.50
C SER A 62 -5.31 12.43 11.50
N SER A 63 -4.41 11.61 11.00
CA SER A 63 -3.58 10.74 11.83
C SER A 63 -2.12 10.73 11.37
N ARG A 64 -1.22 10.53 12.33
CA ARG A 64 0.20 10.30 12.08
C ARG A 64 0.61 8.99 12.73
N HIS A 65 1.21 8.12 11.93
CA HIS A 65 1.72 6.83 12.34
C HIS A 65 3.25 6.86 12.24
N THR A 66 3.93 6.63 13.36
CA THR A 66 5.40 6.67 13.43
C THR A 66 5.95 5.35 13.92
N PHE A 67 6.95 4.82 13.22
CA PHE A 67 7.66 3.62 13.64
C PHE A 67 9.06 3.57 13.04
N VAL A 68 9.91 2.74 13.64
CA VAL A 68 11.27 2.47 13.19
C VAL A 68 11.42 0.99 12.94
N ILE A 69 12.11 0.64 11.87
CA ILE A 69 12.57 -0.71 11.59
C ILE A 69 14.09 -0.74 11.51
N LYS A 70 14.69 -1.84 11.97
CA LYS A 70 16.13 -2.11 11.84
C LYS A 70 16.31 -3.56 11.44
N PRO A 71 16.45 -3.86 10.14
CA PRO A 71 16.56 -5.23 9.66
C PRO A 71 17.87 -5.90 10.11
N GLU A 72 17.82 -7.22 10.29
CA GLU A 72 19.00 -8.03 10.60
C GLU A 72 19.73 -8.53 9.35
N GLN A 73 19.07 -8.49 8.18
CA GLN A 73 19.62 -8.88 6.88
C GLN A 73 19.17 -7.93 5.78
N ASP A 74 19.88 -7.91 4.66
CA ASP A 74 19.47 -7.14 3.47
C ASP A 74 18.23 -7.77 2.86
N PHE A 75 17.26 -6.92 2.47
CA PHE A 75 16.08 -7.35 1.71
C PHE A 75 15.52 -6.22 0.86
N ARG A 76 14.63 -6.56 -0.07
CA ARG A 76 13.89 -5.63 -0.90
C ARG A 76 12.40 -5.84 -0.70
N TYR A 77 11.68 -4.73 -0.51
CA TYR A 77 10.22 -4.70 -0.46
C TYR A 77 9.63 -3.72 -1.44
N ARG A 78 8.48 -4.09 -1.95
CA ARG A 78 7.48 -3.16 -2.47
C ARG A 78 6.62 -2.68 -1.32
N ILE A 79 6.62 -1.38 -1.09
CA ILE A 79 5.88 -0.72 -0.01
C ILE A 79 4.65 -0.09 -0.64
N HIS A 80 3.48 -0.58 -0.28
CA HIS A 80 2.19 -0.07 -0.74
C HIS A 80 1.60 0.84 0.32
N LEU A 81 1.19 2.05 -0.08
CA LEU A 81 0.39 2.95 0.72
C LEU A 81 -0.96 3.14 0.05
N SER A 82 -2.03 2.90 0.78
CA SER A 82 -3.37 3.19 0.33
C SER A 82 -4.17 3.89 1.41
N GLY A 83 -5.03 4.80 1.03
CA GLY A 83 -5.82 5.60 1.96
C GLY A 83 -6.92 6.39 1.28
N ASN A 84 -7.72 7.00 2.10
CA ASN A 84 -8.85 7.86 1.74
C ASN A 84 -8.97 8.95 2.82
N ASP A 85 -9.05 10.15 2.57
CA ASP A 85 -8.81 11.01 1.43
C ASP A 85 -7.31 11.06 1.02
N GLY A 86 -6.53 11.94 1.66
CA GLY A 86 -5.13 12.13 1.38
C GLY A 86 -4.21 11.30 2.29
N CYS A 87 -3.16 10.74 1.72
CA CYS A 87 -2.11 10.06 2.47
C CYS A 87 -0.72 10.38 1.93
N ARG A 88 0.29 10.29 2.78
CA ARG A 88 1.69 10.48 2.42
C ARG A 88 2.62 9.71 3.35
N MET A 89 3.79 9.41 2.85
CA MET A 89 4.80 8.64 3.59
C MET A 89 6.17 9.28 3.48
N PHE A 90 6.86 9.31 4.62
CA PHE A 90 8.24 9.73 4.73
C PHE A 90 9.08 8.57 5.27
N ILE A 91 10.32 8.46 4.80
CA ILE A 91 11.33 7.54 5.32
C ILE A 91 12.58 8.36 5.64
N ASN A 92 13.03 8.33 6.89
CA ASN A 92 14.15 9.14 7.36
C ASN A 92 14.01 10.64 7.05
N GLY A 93 12.77 11.15 7.06
CA GLY A 93 12.44 12.55 6.76
C GLY A 93 12.32 12.88 5.27
N GLU A 94 12.70 11.98 4.36
CA GLU A 94 12.48 12.14 2.92
C GLU A 94 11.06 11.72 2.54
N LYS A 95 10.36 12.56 1.76
CA LYS A 95 9.00 12.27 1.29
C LYS A 95 9.05 11.28 0.13
N MET A 96 8.61 10.06 0.38
CA MET A 96 8.63 8.95 -0.57
C MET A 96 7.33 8.82 -1.36
N ILE A 97 6.18 9.11 -0.74
CA ILE A 97 4.87 9.14 -1.37
C ILE A 97 4.16 10.42 -0.94
N ASP A 98 3.54 11.13 -1.86
CA ASP A 98 2.81 12.37 -1.61
C ASP A 98 1.48 12.42 -2.40
N GLU A 99 0.44 11.85 -1.83
CA GLU A 99 -0.92 11.86 -2.35
C GLU A 99 -1.82 12.69 -1.41
N TRP A 100 -1.38 13.93 -1.09
CA TRP A 100 -2.03 14.79 -0.09
C TRP A 100 -3.11 15.66 -0.73
N TYR A 101 -4.14 15.03 -1.26
CA TYR A 101 -5.35 15.67 -1.81
C TYR A 101 -6.60 14.83 -1.55
N SER A 102 -7.78 15.48 -1.56
CA SER A 102 -9.03 14.79 -1.28
C SER A 102 -9.48 13.94 -2.46
N THR A 103 -9.71 12.65 -2.22
CA THR A 103 -10.27 11.70 -3.18
C THR A 103 -10.90 10.52 -2.45
N SER A 104 -11.68 9.71 -3.16
CA SER A 104 -12.37 8.58 -2.54
C SER A 104 -11.46 7.46 -2.05
N TRP A 105 -10.35 7.19 -2.74
CA TRP A 105 -9.34 6.19 -2.38
C TRP A 105 -8.12 6.36 -3.26
N GLN A 106 -6.95 6.24 -2.66
CA GLN A 106 -5.65 6.33 -3.33
C GLN A 106 -4.84 5.08 -3.08
N TYR A 107 -3.98 4.76 -4.02
CA TYR A 107 -3.05 3.65 -3.96
C TYR A 107 -1.76 4.03 -4.66
N LYS A 108 -0.65 3.94 -3.96
CA LYS A 108 0.71 4.14 -4.48
C LYS A 108 1.66 3.11 -3.91
N TYR A 109 2.75 2.85 -4.62
CA TYR A 109 3.82 2.01 -4.13
C TYR A 109 5.19 2.53 -4.52
N ILE A 110 6.19 2.09 -3.79
CA ILE A 110 7.61 2.26 -4.10
C ILE A 110 8.33 0.93 -3.86
N ASP A 111 9.38 0.66 -4.62
CA ASP A 111 10.32 -0.42 -4.36
C ASP A 111 11.53 0.13 -3.61
N MET A 112 11.92 -0.52 -2.52
CA MET A 112 13.03 -0.07 -1.66
C MET A 112 13.91 -1.21 -1.19
N ASP A 113 15.23 -0.99 -1.25
CA ASP A 113 16.25 -1.87 -0.69
C ASP A 113 16.54 -1.46 0.76
N PHE A 114 16.48 -2.43 1.66
CA PHE A 114 16.81 -2.26 3.07
C PHE A 114 18.15 -2.94 3.39
N LYS A 115 18.99 -2.25 4.17
CA LYS A 115 20.31 -2.73 4.55
C LYS A 115 20.34 -3.18 6.01
N ALA A 116 20.94 -4.35 6.24
CA ALA A 116 21.13 -4.90 7.57
C ALA A 116 21.78 -3.88 8.51
N GLY A 117 21.28 -3.81 9.73
CA GLY A 117 21.76 -2.92 10.77
C GLY A 117 21.46 -1.44 10.60
N THR A 118 20.84 -1.01 9.48
CA THR A 118 20.43 0.38 9.24
C THR A 118 19.04 0.62 9.81
N SER A 119 18.85 1.72 10.55
CA SER A 119 17.55 2.12 11.05
C SER A 119 16.80 2.96 10.02
N TYR A 120 15.53 2.65 9.82
CA TYR A 120 14.62 3.36 8.93
C TYR A 120 13.43 3.87 9.75
N GLU A 121 13.29 5.19 9.85
CA GLU A 121 12.16 5.84 10.52
C GLU A 121 11.06 6.12 9.50
N PHE A 122 9.89 5.55 9.72
CA PHE A 122 8.69 5.77 8.90
C PHE A 122 7.77 6.77 9.59
N VAL A 123 7.26 7.71 8.82
CA VAL A 123 6.14 8.55 9.20
C VAL A 123 5.09 8.45 8.10
N VAL A 124 3.94 7.90 8.43
CA VAL A 124 2.78 7.81 7.54
C VAL A 124 1.70 8.73 8.05
N GLU A 125 1.23 9.62 7.21
CA GLU A 125 0.20 10.59 7.55
C GLU A 125 -1.01 10.42 6.63
N GLN A 126 -2.19 10.66 7.19
CA GLN A 126 -3.47 10.58 6.48
C GLN A 126 -4.40 11.68 6.99
N PHE A 127 -5.26 12.22 6.13
CA PHE A 127 -6.41 13.00 6.54
C PHE A 127 -7.69 12.47 5.89
N ASN A 128 -8.82 12.74 6.54
CA ASN A 128 -10.15 12.47 6.04
C ASN A 128 -11.06 13.70 6.24
N LEU A 129 -11.58 14.25 5.15
CA LEU A 129 -12.54 15.37 5.19
C LEU A 129 -13.94 14.87 5.52
N SER A 130 -14.39 13.82 4.85
CA SER A 130 -15.75 13.29 5.03
C SER A 130 -15.86 11.85 4.56
N GLY A 131 -16.91 11.16 5.03
CA GLY A 131 -17.21 9.79 4.63
C GLY A 131 -16.37 8.76 5.37
N SER A 132 -16.04 7.66 4.70
CA SER A 132 -15.28 6.57 5.29
C SER A 132 -13.82 6.96 5.42
N ILE A 133 -13.21 6.72 6.57
CA ILE A 133 -11.77 6.84 6.77
C ILE A 133 -11.10 5.50 6.48
N GLY A 134 -9.93 5.51 5.87
CA GLY A 134 -9.16 4.28 5.62
C GLY A 134 -7.70 4.56 5.37
N LEU A 135 -6.84 3.69 5.89
CA LEU A 135 -5.39 3.74 5.69
C LEU A 135 -4.81 2.34 5.76
N GLU A 136 -3.95 1.98 4.84
CA GLU A 136 -3.17 0.74 4.91
C GLU A 136 -1.77 0.96 4.37
N LEU A 137 -0.77 0.52 5.14
CA LEU A 137 0.61 0.36 4.70
C LEU A 137 0.93 -1.13 4.64
N LYS A 138 1.43 -1.58 3.50
CA LYS A 138 1.70 -2.97 3.21
C LYS A 138 3.11 -3.16 2.66
N PHE A 139 3.76 -4.24 3.06
CA PHE A 139 5.07 -4.64 2.53
C PHE A 139 4.93 -5.95 1.78
N GLU A 140 5.42 -6.01 0.57
CA GLU A 140 5.38 -7.18 -0.29
C GLU A 140 6.77 -7.45 -0.87
N THR A 141 7.21 -8.70 -0.84
CA THR A 141 8.45 -9.08 -1.53
C THR A 141 8.23 -9.01 -3.03
N PRO A 142 8.93 -8.15 -3.79
CA PRO A 142 8.81 -8.10 -5.24
C PRO A 142 9.09 -9.46 -5.86
N LEU A 143 8.45 -9.74 -6.99
CA LEU A 143 8.59 -11.04 -7.67
C LEU A 143 10.05 -11.35 -8.01
N ASP A 144 10.81 -10.36 -8.47
CA ASP A 144 12.24 -10.49 -8.81
C ASP A 144 13.16 -10.80 -7.61
N SER A 145 12.65 -10.62 -6.40
CA SER A 145 13.32 -10.90 -5.14
C SER A 145 12.79 -12.17 -4.44
N ASN A 146 11.93 -12.94 -5.14
CA ASN A 146 11.32 -14.16 -4.60
C ASN A 146 11.64 -15.40 -5.47
N PRO A 147 12.78 -16.12 -5.21
CA PRO A 147 13.21 -17.26 -6.03
C PRO A 147 12.19 -18.38 -6.15
N ASP A 148 11.42 -18.65 -5.09
CA ASP A 148 10.39 -19.70 -5.10
C ASP A 148 9.20 -19.33 -5.98
N ALA A 149 8.81 -18.06 -5.99
CA ALA A 149 7.78 -17.57 -6.88
C ALA A 149 8.27 -17.60 -8.34
N ILE A 150 9.49 -17.11 -8.61
CA ILE A 150 10.12 -17.16 -9.95
C ILE A 150 10.12 -18.59 -10.49
N LYS A 151 10.59 -19.56 -9.69
CA LYS A 151 10.60 -20.96 -10.10
C LYS A 151 9.22 -21.47 -10.46
N ARG A 152 8.20 -21.19 -9.64
CA ARG A 152 6.82 -21.58 -9.94
C ARG A 152 6.30 -20.98 -11.24
N TYR A 153 6.61 -19.72 -11.53
CA TYR A 153 6.23 -19.08 -12.81
C TYR A 153 6.96 -19.72 -14.00
N GLN A 154 8.26 -20.03 -13.86
CA GLN A 154 9.04 -20.68 -14.91
C GLN A 154 8.57 -22.11 -15.24
N GLU A 155 8.14 -22.86 -14.22
CA GLU A 155 7.71 -24.26 -14.34
C GLU A 155 6.22 -24.39 -14.70
N ALA A 156 5.43 -23.32 -14.67
CA ALA A 156 4.02 -23.37 -15.00
C ALA A 156 3.80 -23.57 -16.51
N ASP A 157 2.94 -24.50 -16.87
CA ASP A 157 2.52 -24.72 -18.27
C ASP A 157 1.78 -23.50 -18.84
N CYS A 158 1.03 -22.81 -17.99
CA CYS A 158 0.29 -21.59 -18.33
C CYS A 158 0.05 -20.77 -17.06
N ILE A 159 0.14 -19.45 -17.19
CA ILE A 159 -0.20 -18.51 -16.10
C ILE A 159 -1.51 -17.82 -16.49
N VAL A 160 -2.49 -17.86 -15.59
CA VAL A 160 -3.72 -17.08 -15.73
C VAL A 160 -3.63 -15.84 -14.83
N ALA A 161 -3.43 -14.68 -15.45
CA ALA A 161 -3.38 -13.40 -14.77
C ALA A 161 -4.77 -12.76 -14.71
N CYS A 162 -5.37 -12.68 -13.54
CA CYS A 162 -6.65 -12.00 -13.32
C CYS A 162 -6.39 -10.52 -13.01
N LEU A 163 -6.72 -9.64 -13.95
CA LEU A 163 -6.50 -8.21 -13.88
C LEU A 163 -7.84 -7.46 -14.00
N GLY A 164 -7.86 -6.22 -13.62
CA GLY A 164 -9.04 -5.38 -13.83
C GLY A 164 -9.39 -4.49 -12.64
N HIS A 165 -10.59 -3.94 -12.71
CA HIS A 165 -11.10 -3.01 -11.73
C HIS A 165 -11.91 -3.70 -10.63
N ASN A 166 -11.97 -3.06 -9.49
CA ASN A 166 -12.76 -3.47 -8.33
C ASN A 166 -13.53 -2.25 -7.78
N ASN A 167 -14.25 -2.42 -6.70
CA ASN A 167 -15.05 -1.38 -6.06
C ASN A 167 -14.24 -0.17 -5.52
N LEU A 168 -12.93 -0.24 -5.49
CA LEU A 168 -12.05 0.87 -5.10
C LEU A 168 -11.66 1.72 -6.33
N SER A 169 -11.50 1.08 -7.48
CA SER A 169 -11.07 1.73 -8.72
C SER A 169 -12.19 1.98 -9.73
N GLU A 170 -13.38 1.40 -9.55
CA GLU A 170 -14.55 1.59 -10.42
C GLU A 170 -15.83 1.67 -9.57
N LYS A 171 -16.51 2.80 -9.63
CA LYS A 171 -17.74 3.08 -8.86
C LYS A 171 -18.75 3.82 -9.72
N GLU A 172 -20.02 3.73 -9.31
CA GLU A 172 -21.09 4.55 -9.87
C GLU A 172 -20.80 6.05 -9.65
N ASN A 173 -21.00 6.87 -10.66
CA ASN A 173 -20.71 8.30 -10.65
C ASN A 173 -19.23 8.69 -10.41
N HIS A 174 -18.31 7.79 -10.77
CA HIS A 174 -16.88 8.06 -10.65
C HIS A 174 -16.17 7.76 -11.98
N ASP A 175 -15.67 8.81 -12.61
CA ASP A 175 -14.90 8.67 -13.84
C ASP A 175 -13.54 8.04 -13.53
N ARG A 176 -13.14 7.10 -14.37
CA ARG A 176 -11.82 6.48 -14.35
C ARG A 176 -11.17 6.53 -15.72
N THR A 177 -9.87 6.37 -15.76
CA THR A 177 -9.12 6.16 -17.01
C THR A 177 -9.43 4.78 -17.59
N PHE A 178 -9.05 4.55 -18.84
CA PHE A 178 -9.13 3.21 -19.46
C PHE A 178 -8.00 2.28 -19.03
N GLU A 179 -6.99 2.80 -18.35
CA GLU A 179 -5.84 2.03 -17.89
C GLU A 179 -6.22 1.07 -16.77
N LEU A 180 -5.48 -0.02 -16.67
CA LEU A 180 -5.58 -0.92 -15.52
C LEU A 180 -5.16 -0.17 -14.23
N PRO A 181 -5.69 -0.56 -13.07
CA PRO A 181 -5.24 -0.03 -11.78
C PRO A 181 -3.73 -0.10 -11.62
N GLU A 182 -3.18 0.89 -10.91
CA GLU A 182 -1.74 1.00 -10.67
C GLU A 182 -1.14 -0.30 -10.15
N GLY A 183 0.03 -0.67 -10.67
CA GLY A 183 0.75 -1.88 -10.32
C GLY A 183 0.35 -3.13 -11.12
N GLN A 184 -0.84 -3.19 -11.72
CA GLN A 184 -1.25 -4.38 -12.46
C GLN A 184 -0.46 -4.58 -13.76
N MET A 185 -0.11 -3.50 -14.44
CA MET A 185 0.75 -3.58 -15.62
C MET A 185 2.18 -3.98 -15.28
N ASP A 186 2.70 -3.52 -14.17
CA ASP A 186 4.04 -3.92 -13.71
C ASP A 186 4.05 -5.40 -13.31
N PHE A 187 3.01 -5.85 -12.61
CA PHE A 187 2.82 -7.27 -12.32
C PHE A 187 2.78 -8.12 -13.60
N LEU A 188 2.01 -7.71 -14.62
CA LEU A 188 1.95 -8.42 -15.90
C LEU A 188 3.31 -8.47 -16.59
N ARG A 189 4.03 -7.34 -16.62
CA ARG A 189 5.38 -7.28 -17.20
C ARG A 189 6.36 -8.15 -16.43
N ASP A 190 6.25 -8.21 -15.10
CA ASP A 190 7.12 -9.02 -14.26
C ASP A 190 6.92 -10.52 -14.53
N ILE A 191 5.68 -11.02 -14.55
CA ILE A 191 5.45 -12.44 -14.85
C ILE A 191 5.87 -12.82 -16.29
N LEU A 192 5.72 -11.89 -17.26
CA LEU A 192 6.15 -12.10 -18.63
C LEU A 192 7.68 -12.21 -18.81
N LYS A 193 8.49 -11.78 -17.83
CA LYS A 193 9.93 -12.03 -17.84
C LYS A 193 10.25 -13.50 -17.64
N TYR A 194 9.42 -14.21 -16.89
CA TYR A 194 9.66 -15.60 -16.48
C TYR A 194 8.88 -16.63 -17.28
N ASN A 195 7.70 -16.28 -17.79
CA ASN A 195 6.88 -17.17 -18.61
C ASN A 195 6.14 -16.38 -19.68
N LYS A 196 6.21 -16.85 -20.94
CA LYS A 196 5.51 -16.24 -22.09
C LYS A 196 4.14 -16.84 -22.35
N ASN A 197 3.80 -17.93 -21.67
CA ASN A 197 2.50 -18.56 -21.81
C ASN A 197 1.51 -17.99 -20.78
N VAL A 198 1.14 -16.72 -20.97
CA VAL A 198 0.25 -15.97 -20.09
C VAL A 198 -1.09 -15.75 -20.79
N VAL A 199 -2.16 -16.06 -20.10
CA VAL A 199 -3.55 -15.70 -20.46
C VAL A 199 -4.04 -14.66 -19.45
N VAL A 200 -4.62 -13.57 -19.95
CA VAL A 200 -5.19 -12.54 -19.08
C VAL A 200 -6.70 -12.71 -19.00
N VAL A 201 -7.24 -12.66 -17.79
CA VAL A 201 -8.68 -12.57 -17.55
C VAL A 201 -8.97 -11.18 -17.03
N LEU A 202 -9.73 -10.40 -17.79
CA LEU A 202 -10.11 -9.03 -17.41
C LEU A 202 -11.44 -9.01 -16.65
N ASN A 203 -11.45 -8.26 -15.55
CA ASN A 203 -12.64 -7.92 -14.81
C ASN A 203 -12.85 -6.40 -14.80
N GLY A 204 -13.97 -5.92 -15.32
CA GLY A 204 -14.31 -4.50 -15.34
C GLY A 204 -15.70 -4.26 -15.90
N GLY A 205 -16.38 -3.22 -15.44
CA GLY A 205 -17.69 -2.81 -15.89
C GLY A 205 -17.68 -1.97 -17.17
N GLY A 206 -16.51 -1.54 -17.64
CA GLY A 206 -16.35 -0.68 -18.80
C GLY A 206 -15.09 -1.02 -19.63
N ALA A 207 -14.78 -0.16 -20.60
CA ALA A 207 -13.63 -0.34 -21.47
C ALA A 207 -12.30 -0.30 -20.70
N ILE A 208 -11.36 -1.16 -21.10
CA ILE A 208 -9.99 -1.22 -20.57
C ILE A 208 -9.02 -1.09 -21.76
N GLU A 209 -7.97 -0.28 -21.59
CA GLU A 209 -6.91 -0.14 -22.56
C GLU A 209 -6.10 -1.44 -22.64
N MET A 210 -6.00 -2.02 -23.83
CA MET A 210 -5.27 -3.27 -24.06
C MET A 210 -4.22 -3.16 -25.15
N ALA A 211 -4.26 -2.10 -25.99
CA ALA A 211 -3.41 -1.99 -27.17
C ALA A 211 -1.92 -1.99 -26.84
N SER A 212 -1.56 -1.52 -25.63
CA SER A 212 -0.16 -1.42 -25.18
C SER A 212 0.45 -2.76 -24.72
N TRP A 213 -0.37 -3.83 -24.53
CA TRP A 213 0.12 -5.09 -23.95
C TRP A 213 -0.54 -6.38 -24.46
N MET A 214 -1.67 -6.29 -25.15
CA MET A 214 -2.41 -7.50 -25.59
C MET A 214 -1.61 -8.43 -26.51
N ASN A 215 -0.62 -7.89 -27.23
CA ASN A 215 0.24 -8.68 -28.11
C ASN A 215 1.34 -9.45 -27.36
N ASP A 216 1.57 -9.16 -26.10
CA ASP A 216 2.59 -9.80 -25.26
C ASP A 216 2.06 -11.06 -24.56
N VAL A 217 0.75 -11.29 -24.61
CA VAL A 217 0.05 -12.43 -23.98
C VAL A 217 -0.54 -13.37 -25.00
N LYS A 218 -0.89 -14.59 -24.60
CA LYS A 218 -1.45 -15.62 -25.49
C LYS A 218 -2.92 -15.41 -25.80
N ALA A 219 -3.67 -14.90 -24.83
CA ALA A 219 -5.09 -14.58 -24.95
C ALA A 219 -5.53 -13.59 -23.87
N VAL A 220 -6.64 -12.91 -24.13
CA VAL A 220 -7.37 -12.05 -23.19
C VAL A 220 -8.82 -12.50 -23.18
#